data_51fbb9ed08e5f4295d4123b703d3c93b
#
_entry.id   51fbb9ed08e5f4295d4123b703d3c93b
#
_cell.length_a   1.000
_cell.length_b   1.000
_cell.length_c   1.000
_cell.angle_alpha   90.00
_cell.angle_beta   90.00
_cell.angle_gamma   90.00
#
_symmetry.space_group_name_H-M   'P 1'
#
loop_
_entity.id
_entity.type
_entity.pdbx_description
1 polymer ?
#
loop_
_entity_poly.entity_id
_entity_poly.type
_entity_poly.pdbx_seq_one_letter_code
_entity_poly.pdbx_strand_id
1 'polypeptide(L)'
;MSSGAQVVIIGAGVIGASIAYHLALRGCSDVLILEKEEAEVSGSTARSAAGVRHQFSSATNILLSRYSIERLRAFDQEVGGHAELHQIGYLFLVNDEPTWAQYQRNVALQRQLGVRVELLTPEEAARFVPGMRRDDLLGATFGPDDGYCDPYGIALGYLRAAQAMGVRLQRASPVTAFAHADGVIRGVETTQGSVSCETVVNSAGPAAGAVAALVGLDLPVLPYRRNIYMTTPFPQIPGPIPLTIDVASGFFMRKEGASILMGKSNSAEPSSYNQTVDWEWLDAVLDSGLHRFPILEQAGLAESQCWAGLYEITPDHNPILGRHPALSGYIDASGFSGHGIMHAPATGLLIAEEILDGRAHSINIDELRITRFAAGNAPVEKNII
;
A
#
# COMPACT_ATOMS: atom_id res chain seq x y z
N MET A 1 -32.20 -11.55 15.11
CA MET A 1 -32.30 -11.67 13.64
C MET A 1 -30.89 -11.63 13.13
N SER A 2 -30.42 -12.67 12.42
CA SER A 2 -29.10 -12.63 11.80
C SER A 2 -29.07 -11.48 10.78
N SER A 3 -28.13 -10.56 10.92
CA SER A 3 -27.93 -9.53 9.90
C SER A 3 -27.29 -10.21 8.69
N GLY A 4 -27.91 -10.12 7.50
CA GLY A 4 -27.34 -10.63 6.26
C GLY A 4 -26.74 -9.52 5.42
N ALA A 5 -25.83 -9.87 4.53
CA ALA A 5 -25.29 -9.03 3.46
C ALA A 5 -24.95 -9.91 2.25
N GLN A 6 -25.08 -9.39 1.04
CA GLN A 6 -24.61 -10.12 -0.14
C GLN A 6 -23.09 -10.27 -0.10
N VAL A 7 -22.38 -9.19 0.25
CA VAL A 7 -20.92 -9.16 0.35
C VAL A 7 -20.51 -8.67 1.74
N VAL A 8 -19.62 -9.41 2.40
CA VAL A 8 -18.92 -8.97 3.61
C VAL A 8 -17.47 -8.63 3.26
N ILE A 9 -17.02 -7.45 3.66
CA ILE A 9 -15.64 -6.99 3.50
C ILE A 9 -14.98 -6.93 4.88
N ILE A 10 -13.88 -7.63 5.08
CA ILE A 10 -13.14 -7.66 6.35
C ILE A 10 -12.02 -6.62 6.30
N GLY A 11 -12.15 -5.56 7.10
CA GLY A 11 -11.22 -4.45 7.22
C GLY A 11 -11.72 -3.16 6.54
N ALA A 12 -11.76 -2.07 7.32
CA ALA A 12 -12.14 -0.73 6.88
C ALA A 12 -10.92 0.18 6.61
N GLY A 13 -9.82 -0.41 6.11
CA GLY A 13 -8.69 0.31 5.54
C GLY A 13 -8.97 0.79 4.11
N VAL A 14 -7.99 1.43 3.47
CA VAL A 14 -8.15 1.99 2.11
C VAL A 14 -8.56 0.94 1.07
N ILE A 15 -8.11 -0.31 1.21
CA ILE A 15 -8.45 -1.40 0.28
C ILE A 15 -9.92 -1.77 0.42
N GLY A 16 -10.38 -2.09 1.63
CA GLY A 16 -11.79 -2.45 1.87
C GLY A 16 -12.75 -1.30 1.54
N ALA A 17 -12.36 -0.07 1.86
CA ALA A 17 -13.11 1.13 1.53
C ALA A 17 -13.27 1.33 0.00
N SER A 18 -12.18 1.16 -0.75
CA SER A 18 -12.21 1.26 -2.20
C SER A 18 -13.06 0.16 -2.84
N ILE A 19 -12.96 -1.09 -2.36
CA ILE A 19 -13.78 -2.21 -2.84
C ILE A 19 -15.26 -1.91 -2.60
N ALA A 20 -15.62 -1.48 -1.40
CA ALA A 20 -16.99 -1.14 -1.04
C ALA A 20 -17.57 -0.03 -1.92
N TYR A 21 -16.78 1.02 -2.17
CA TYR A 21 -17.16 2.11 -3.07
C TYR A 21 -17.43 1.62 -4.49
N HIS A 22 -16.52 0.83 -5.08
CA HIS A 22 -16.67 0.37 -6.45
C HIS A 22 -17.84 -0.65 -6.61
N LEU A 23 -18.12 -1.46 -5.59
CA LEU A 23 -19.32 -2.31 -5.57
C LEU A 23 -20.58 -1.46 -5.57
N ALA A 24 -20.68 -0.49 -4.66
CA ALA A 24 -21.85 0.38 -4.53
C ALA A 24 -22.05 1.24 -5.79
N LEU A 25 -20.97 1.79 -6.36
CA LEU A 25 -21.00 2.55 -7.62
C LEU A 25 -21.61 1.74 -8.79
N ARG A 26 -21.43 0.41 -8.75
CA ARG A 26 -22.00 -0.53 -9.74
C ARG A 26 -23.35 -1.12 -9.32
N GLY A 27 -24.00 -0.56 -8.29
CA GLY A 27 -25.35 -0.94 -7.85
C GLY A 27 -25.40 -2.09 -6.83
N CYS A 28 -24.26 -2.66 -6.40
CA CYS A 28 -24.21 -3.63 -5.32
C CYS A 28 -24.01 -2.91 -3.99
N SER A 29 -25.11 -2.57 -3.31
CA SER A 29 -25.10 -1.83 -2.04
C SER A 29 -25.38 -2.69 -0.80
N ASP A 30 -25.84 -3.95 -0.97
CA ASP A 30 -25.98 -4.87 0.17
C ASP A 30 -24.61 -5.43 0.58
N VAL A 31 -23.77 -4.50 1.03
CA VAL A 31 -22.40 -4.72 1.46
C VAL A 31 -22.28 -4.34 2.94
N LEU A 32 -21.60 -5.17 3.72
CA LEU A 32 -21.23 -4.90 5.10
C LEU A 32 -19.71 -4.92 5.25
N ILE A 33 -19.14 -3.81 5.70
CA ILE A 33 -17.73 -3.75 6.11
C ILE A 33 -17.66 -4.09 7.60
N LEU A 34 -16.79 -5.02 7.97
CA LEU A 34 -16.49 -5.38 9.36
C LEU A 34 -15.10 -4.85 9.72
N GLU A 35 -15.04 -3.97 10.71
CA GLU A 35 -13.78 -3.43 11.27
C GLU A 35 -13.59 -3.95 12.70
N LYS A 36 -12.40 -4.47 13.00
CA LYS A 36 -12.10 -5.01 14.33
C LYS A 36 -11.89 -3.93 15.38
N GLU A 37 -11.42 -2.76 14.97
CA GLU A 37 -11.16 -1.63 15.87
C GLU A 37 -12.42 -0.78 16.08
N GLU A 38 -12.38 0.09 17.10
CA GLU A 38 -13.46 1.05 17.38
C GLU A 38 -13.54 2.17 16.34
N ALA A 39 -12.45 2.40 15.60
CA ALA A 39 -12.37 3.39 14.53
C ALA A 39 -11.91 2.76 13.23
N GLU A 40 -12.50 3.20 12.12
CA GLU A 40 -12.02 2.89 10.78
C GLU A 40 -10.65 3.51 10.50
N VAL A 41 -9.95 2.98 9.49
CA VAL A 41 -8.66 3.52 8.97
C VAL A 41 -7.54 3.56 10.03
N SER A 42 -7.68 2.87 11.15
CA SER A 42 -6.71 2.89 12.27
C SER A 42 -5.46 2.02 12.05
N GLY A 43 -5.46 1.18 11.00
CA GLY A 43 -4.37 0.25 10.67
C GLY A 43 -3.24 0.88 9.84
N SER A 44 -2.67 0.08 8.93
CA SER A 44 -1.54 0.47 8.05
C SER A 44 -1.80 1.71 7.21
N THR A 45 -3.05 1.94 6.81
CA THR A 45 -3.45 3.11 6.01
C THR A 45 -3.08 4.43 6.71
N ALA A 46 -3.51 4.62 7.97
CA ALA A 46 -3.23 5.85 8.72
C ALA A 46 -1.74 5.98 9.14
N ARG A 47 -0.98 4.91 9.08
CA ARG A 47 0.44 4.86 9.48
C ARG A 47 1.40 4.80 8.29
N SER A 48 0.89 5.03 7.08
CA SER A 48 1.65 5.01 5.84
C SER A 48 2.61 6.20 5.74
N ALA A 49 3.73 6.03 5.03
CA ALA A 49 4.57 7.13 4.56
C ALA A 49 3.91 7.92 3.40
N ALA A 50 2.74 7.49 2.95
CA ALA A 50 1.88 8.15 1.98
C ALA A 50 2.42 8.24 0.54
N GLY A 51 3.52 7.59 0.20
CA GLY A 51 4.11 7.62 -1.14
C GLY A 51 3.19 7.00 -2.20
N VAL A 52 3.11 7.63 -3.37
CA VAL A 52 2.43 7.10 -4.56
C VAL A 52 3.37 7.19 -5.75
N ARG A 53 3.55 6.08 -6.47
CA ARG A 53 4.52 5.99 -7.57
C ARG A 53 4.08 5.03 -8.66
N HIS A 54 4.56 5.28 -9.88
CA HIS A 54 4.44 4.38 -11.02
C HIS A 54 5.66 3.45 -11.18
N GLN A 55 6.76 3.77 -10.55
CA GLN A 55 8.07 3.15 -10.78
C GLN A 55 8.15 1.77 -10.13
N PHE A 56 7.54 0.77 -10.79
CA PHE A 56 7.60 -0.65 -10.45
C PHE A 56 8.38 -1.44 -11.52
N SER A 57 8.74 -2.70 -11.22
CA SER A 57 9.48 -3.60 -12.10
C SER A 57 8.59 -4.56 -12.89
N SER A 58 7.31 -4.71 -12.52
CA SER A 58 6.34 -5.57 -13.21
C SER A 58 5.29 -4.75 -13.97
N ALA A 59 4.82 -5.26 -15.12
CA ALA A 59 3.81 -4.61 -15.93
C ALA A 59 2.49 -4.44 -15.16
N THR A 60 2.08 -5.44 -14.40
CA THR A 60 0.83 -5.38 -13.64
C THR A 60 0.87 -4.30 -12.57
N ASN A 61 1.93 -4.19 -11.75
CA ASN A 61 2.05 -3.13 -10.75
C ASN A 61 2.10 -1.73 -11.39
N ILE A 62 2.77 -1.57 -12.55
CA ILE A 62 2.78 -0.32 -13.30
C ILE A 62 1.36 0.06 -13.74
N LEU A 63 0.58 -0.88 -14.27
CA LEU A 63 -0.78 -0.63 -14.71
C LEU A 63 -1.74 -0.34 -13.56
N LEU A 64 -1.61 -1.06 -12.42
CA LEU A 64 -2.36 -0.77 -11.20
C LEU A 64 -2.11 0.66 -10.72
N SER A 65 -0.83 1.06 -10.65
CA SER A 65 -0.47 2.43 -10.24
C SER A 65 -0.94 3.48 -11.24
N ARG A 66 -0.79 3.23 -12.55
CA ARG A 66 -1.21 4.17 -13.59
C ARG A 66 -2.70 4.47 -13.50
N TYR A 67 -3.54 3.43 -13.42
CA TYR A 67 -4.97 3.60 -13.20
C TYR A 67 -5.25 4.36 -11.89
N SER A 68 -4.61 3.92 -10.81
CA SER A 68 -4.87 4.47 -9.48
C SER A 68 -4.49 5.95 -9.36
N ILE A 69 -3.31 6.34 -9.84
CA ILE A 69 -2.86 7.75 -9.75
C ILE A 69 -3.75 8.66 -10.60
N GLU A 70 -4.24 8.17 -11.75
CA GLU A 70 -5.23 8.90 -12.54
C GLU A 70 -6.54 9.13 -11.77
N ARG A 71 -7.05 8.12 -11.04
CA ARG A 71 -8.24 8.28 -10.18
C ARG A 71 -7.97 9.15 -8.97
N LEU A 72 -6.78 9.09 -8.39
CA LEU A 72 -6.40 9.96 -7.27
C LEU A 72 -6.32 11.45 -7.68
N ARG A 73 -5.93 11.75 -8.93
CA ARG A 73 -5.99 13.14 -9.47
C ARG A 73 -7.41 13.69 -9.53
N ALA A 74 -8.37 12.86 -9.81
CA ALA A 74 -9.79 13.24 -9.93
C ALA A 74 -10.58 12.95 -8.65
N PHE A 75 -9.94 12.44 -7.58
CA PHE A 75 -10.57 11.87 -6.40
C PHE A 75 -11.58 12.81 -5.73
N ASP A 76 -11.18 14.06 -5.50
CA ASP A 76 -12.02 15.04 -4.80
C ASP A 76 -13.30 15.35 -5.58
N GLN A 77 -13.23 15.28 -6.92
CA GLN A 77 -14.38 15.52 -7.80
C GLN A 77 -15.24 14.26 -7.98
N GLU A 78 -14.62 13.09 -8.16
CA GLU A 78 -15.31 11.84 -8.46
C GLU A 78 -15.89 11.17 -7.21
N VAL A 79 -15.18 11.22 -6.09
CA VAL A 79 -15.53 10.52 -4.85
C VAL A 79 -16.09 11.47 -3.80
N GLY A 80 -15.71 12.74 -3.82
CA GLY A 80 -16.13 13.74 -2.84
C GLY A 80 -15.32 13.67 -1.54
N GLY A 81 -14.04 13.27 -1.64
CA GLY A 81 -13.09 13.21 -0.52
C GLY A 81 -11.99 14.26 -0.63
N HIS A 82 -10.87 14.02 0.03
CA HIS A 82 -9.65 14.81 -0.04
C HIS A 82 -8.46 13.88 -0.18
N ALA A 83 -7.89 13.80 -1.39
CA ALA A 83 -6.71 12.98 -1.65
C ALA A 83 -5.41 13.71 -1.30
N GLU A 84 -5.41 15.03 -1.33
CA GLU A 84 -4.21 15.87 -1.16
C GLU A 84 -3.01 15.31 -1.96
N LEU A 85 -3.25 14.99 -3.24
CA LEU A 85 -2.22 14.42 -4.09
C LEU A 85 -1.19 15.47 -4.50
N HIS A 86 0.02 15.35 -3.95
CA HIS A 86 1.16 16.21 -4.25
C HIS A 86 2.11 15.51 -5.23
N GLN A 87 2.02 15.83 -6.52
CA GLN A 87 2.87 15.27 -7.56
C GLN A 87 4.17 16.08 -7.67
N ILE A 88 5.07 15.84 -6.75
CA ILE A 88 6.39 16.51 -6.65
C ILE A 88 7.54 15.58 -7.06
N GLY A 89 7.20 14.38 -7.50
CA GLY A 89 8.11 13.38 -7.99
C GLY A 89 8.53 12.34 -6.97
N TYR A 90 9.16 11.30 -7.51
CA TYR A 90 9.79 10.21 -6.79
C TYR A 90 11.16 9.93 -7.39
N LEU A 91 12.22 9.93 -6.58
CA LEU A 91 13.60 9.86 -7.01
C LEU A 91 14.28 8.61 -6.41
N PHE A 92 14.77 7.73 -7.26
CA PHE A 92 15.59 6.58 -6.84
C PHE A 92 17.04 6.83 -7.20
N LEU A 93 17.95 6.76 -6.22
CA LEU A 93 19.38 6.96 -6.36
C LEU A 93 20.07 5.60 -6.41
N VAL A 94 20.89 5.36 -7.43
CA VAL A 94 21.51 4.06 -7.67
C VAL A 94 23.02 4.19 -7.78
N ASN A 95 23.78 3.31 -7.09
CA ASN A 95 25.22 3.36 -6.96
C ASN A 95 25.97 2.08 -7.36
N ASP A 96 25.28 1.04 -7.83
CA ASP A 96 25.91 -0.19 -8.34
C ASP A 96 25.42 -0.55 -9.74
N GLU A 97 26.31 -1.12 -10.56
CA GLU A 97 26.06 -1.43 -11.96
C GLU A 97 24.90 -2.44 -12.19
N PRO A 98 24.79 -3.57 -11.47
CA PRO A 98 23.69 -4.51 -11.67
C PRO A 98 22.33 -3.87 -11.41
N THR A 99 22.19 -3.09 -10.33
CA THR A 99 20.97 -2.36 -9.96
C THR A 99 20.68 -1.28 -10.98
N TRP A 100 21.68 -0.51 -11.41
CA TRP A 100 21.51 0.52 -12.44
C TRP A 100 20.98 -0.05 -13.75
N ALA A 101 21.58 -1.15 -14.23
CA ALA A 101 21.10 -1.83 -15.42
C ALA A 101 19.66 -2.35 -15.26
N GLN A 102 19.26 -2.79 -14.04
CA GLN A 102 17.86 -3.18 -13.77
C GLN A 102 16.92 -1.98 -13.83
N TYR A 103 17.29 -0.85 -13.21
CA TYR A 103 16.46 0.37 -13.24
C TYR A 103 16.30 0.92 -14.66
N GLN A 104 17.34 0.87 -15.49
CA GLN A 104 17.23 1.23 -16.91
C GLN A 104 16.22 0.35 -17.67
N ARG A 105 16.23 -0.97 -17.43
CA ARG A 105 15.21 -1.89 -18.00
C ARG A 105 13.82 -1.57 -17.49
N ASN A 106 13.67 -1.27 -16.20
CA ASN A 106 12.40 -0.89 -15.61
C ASN A 106 11.86 0.40 -16.24
N VAL A 107 12.71 1.41 -16.44
CA VAL A 107 12.34 2.67 -17.10
C VAL A 107 11.88 2.42 -18.55
N ALA A 108 12.54 1.53 -19.28
CA ALA A 108 12.14 1.17 -20.62
C ALA A 108 10.71 0.56 -20.63
N LEU A 109 10.42 -0.38 -19.73
CA LEU A 109 9.09 -0.98 -19.55
C LEU A 109 8.05 0.08 -19.14
N GLN A 110 8.38 0.92 -18.16
CA GLN A 110 7.49 1.99 -17.67
C GLN A 110 7.09 2.95 -18.79
N ARG A 111 8.07 3.39 -19.60
CA ARG A 111 7.83 4.24 -20.78
C ARG A 111 6.97 3.55 -21.84
N GLN A 112 7.23 2.26 -22.11
CA GLN A 112 6.41 1.46 -23.01
C GLN A 112 4.95 1.38 -22.57
N LEU A 113 4.71 1.34 -21.25
CA LEU A 113 3.38 1.35 -20.64
C LEU A 113 2.81 2.76 -20.44
N GLY A 114 3.42 3.80 -21.03
CA GLY A 114 2.92 5.17 -21.03
C GLY A 114 3.19 5.94 -19.74
N VAL A 115 4.14 5.50 -18.91
CA VAL A 115 4.57 6.21 -17.71
C VAL A 115 5.73 7.15 -18.04
N ARG A 116 5.68 8.35 -17.52
CA ARG A 116 6.72 9.35 -17.66
C ARG A 116 7.78 9.14 -16.57
N VAL A 117 8.96 8.67 -16.98
CA VAL A 117 10.11 8.48 -16.09
C VAL A 117 11.39 8.94 -16.79
N GLU A 118 12.25 9.61 -16.06
CA GLU A 118 13.51 10.16 -16.53
C GLU A 118 14.68 9.38 -15.94
N LEU A 119 15.73 9.18 -16.77
CA LEU A 119 17.03 8.74 -16.31
C LEU A 119 17.87 9.99 -16.11
N LEU A 120 18.46 10.14 -14.94
CA LEU A 120 19.22 11.33 -14.55
C LEU A 120 20.67 10.96 -14.26
N THR A 121 21.59 11.87 -14.59
CA THR A 121 22.95 11.85 -14.05
C THR A 121 22.95 12.20 -12.56
N PRO A 122 24.02 11.87 -11.81
CA PRO A 122 24.15 12.28 -10.41
C PRO A 122 24.04 13.80 -10.21
N GLU A 123 24.56 14.60 -11.15
CA GLU A 123 24.48 16.06 -11.13
C GLU A 123 23.06 16.58 -11.30
N GLU A 124 22.27 15.96 -12.19
CA GLU A 124 20.87 16.30 -12.40
C GLU A 124 20.02 15.92 -11.18
N ALA A 125 20.25 14.73 -10.62
CA ALA A 125 19.54 14.27 -9.42
C ALA A 125 19.82 15.18 -8.21
N ALA A 126 21.04 15.68 -8.05
CA ALA A 126 21.42 16.57 -6.95
C ALA A 126 20.71 17.93 -6.96
N ARG A 127 20.09 18.32 -8.08
CA ARG A 127 19.29 19.55 -8.16
C ARG A 127 17.95 19.43 -7.42
N PHE A 128 17.47 18.21 -7.22
CA PHE A 128 16.20 17.95 -6.51
C PHE A 128 16.37 17.97 -5.00
N VAL A 129 17.54 17.57 -4.49
CA VAL A 129 17.77 17.45 -3.05
C VAL A 129 19.07 18.17 -2.66
N PRO A 130 18.98 19.35 -2.02
CA PRO A 130 20.14 20.10 -1.57
C PRO A 130 21.01 19.30 -0.61
N GLY A 131 22.33 19.41 -0.78
CA GLY A 131 23.32 18.77 0.11
C GLY A 131 23.43 17.25 -0.04
N MET A 132 22.93 16.67 -1.13
CA MET A 132 23.06 15.24 -1.43
C MET A 132 24.50 14.88 -1.83
N ARG A 133 25.04 13.82 -1.24
CA ARG A 133 26.28 13.18 -1.71
C ARG A 133 25.99 12.43 -3.01
N ARG A 134 26.87 12.58 -4.01
CA ARG A 134 26.66 12.01 -5.35
C ARG A 134 27.88 11.36 -5.97
N ASP A 135 29.03 11.43 -5.32
CA ASP A 135 30.33 10.96 -5.83
C ASP A 135 30.41 9.45 -6.05
N ASP A 136 29.53 8.68 -5.38
CA ASP A 136 29.38 7.24 -5.51
C ASP A 136 28.17 6.81 -6.38
N LEU A 137 27.36 7.75 -6.89
CA LEU A 137 26.19 7.43 -7.69
C LEU A 137 26.53 7.15 -9.15
N LEU A 138 25.87 6.17 -9.74
CA LEU A 138 25.88 5.90 -11.18
C LEU A 138 24.79 6.67 -11.93
N GLY A 139 23.66 6.91 -11.27
CA GLY A 139 22.53 7.62 -11.82
C GLY A 139 21.32 7.60 -10.92
N ALA A 140 20.22 8.12 -11.43
CA ALA A 140 18.94 8.12 -10.74
C ALA A 140 17.77 7.94 -11.73
N THR A 141 16.62 7.48 -11.21
CA THR A 141 15.37 7.52 -11.95
C THR A 141 14.41 8.48 -11.28
N PHE A 142 13.71 9.29 -12.07
CA PHE A 142 12.77 10.30 -11.59
C PHE A 142 11.41 10.16 -12.27
N GLY A 143 10.36 9.92 -11.47
CA GLY A 143 8.98 9.91 -11.91
C GLY A 143 8.30 11.24 -11.56
N PRO A 144 8.15 12.20 -12.48
CA PRO A 144 7.59 13.52 -12.17
C PRO A 144 6.11 13.49 -11.79
N ASP A 145 5.38 12.45 -12.21
CA ASP A 145 3.96 12.25 -11.90
C ASP A 145 3.73 11.46 -10.61
N ASP A 146 4.79 11.05 -9.96
CA ASP A 146 4.80 10.38 -8.65
C ASP A 146 4.80 11.43 -7.51
N GLY A 147 4.63 10.99 -6.28
CA GLY A 147 4.66 11.88 -5.13
C GLY A 147 4.09 11.28 -3.86
N TYR A 148 3.23 12.00 -3.16
CA TYR A 148 2.54 11.51 -1.96
C TYR A 148 1.11 12.07 -1.88
N CYS A 149 0.30 11.48 -1.00
CA CYS A 149 -1.13 11.83 -0.83
C CYS A 149 -1.53 11.82 0.65
N ASP A 150 -2.80 12.07 0.95
CA ASP A 150 -3.40 11.79 2.26
C ASP A 150 -4.10 10.43 2.27
N PRO A 151 -3.47 9.35 2.81
CA PRO A 151 -4.08 8.03 2.85
C PRO A 151 -5.35 7.98 3.70
N TYR A 152 -5.42 8.78 4.75
CA TYR A 152 -6.57 8.83 5.64
C TYR A 152 -7.78 9.49 4.95
N GLY A 153 -7.57 10.64 4.31
CA GLY A 153 -8.59 11.34 3.53
C GLY A 153 -9.13 10.51 2.38
N ILE A 154 -8.26 9.77 1.67
CA ILE A 154 -8.67 8.84 0.61
C ILE A 154 -9.55 7.72 1.15
N ALA A 155 -9.13 7.04 2.22
CA ALA A 155 -9.90 5.94 2.79
C ALA A 155 -11.26 6.41 3.32
N LEU A 156 -11.31 7.53 4.04
CA LEU A 156 -12.56 8.13 4.51
C LEU A 156 -13.46 8.60 3.37
N GLY A 157 -12.89 9.16 2.31
CA GLY A 157 -13.63 9.57 1.12
C GLY A 157 -14.38 8.38 0.51
N TYR A 158 -13.68 7.27 0.26
CA TYR A 158 -14.31 6.04 -0.22
C TYR A 158 -15.37 5.50 0.73
N LEU A 159 -15.09 5.44 2.05
CA LEU A 159 -16.04 4.93 3.04
C LEU A 159 -17.31 5.77 3.07
N ARG A 160 -17.20 7.11 3.11
CA ARG A 160 -18.35 8.01 3.14
C ARG A 160 -19.20 7.92 1.87
N ALA A 161 -18.52 7.87 0.70
CA ALA A 161 -19.21 7.71 -0.57
C ALA A 161 -19.93 6.34 -0.64
N ALA A 162 -19.30 5.26 -0.21
CA ALA A 162 -19.91 3.94 -0.15
C ALA A 162 -21.13 3.91 0.79
N GLN A 163 -21.00 4.50 1.99
CA GLN A 163 -22.12 4.58 2.95
C GLN A 163 -23.28 5.43 2.44
N ALA A 164 -22.99 6.52 1.72
CA ALA A 164 -24.06 7.34 1.09
C ALA A 164 -24.84 6.54 0.02
N MET A 165 -24.24 5.50 -0.56
CA MET A 165 -24.87 4.58 -1.50
C MET A 165 -25.49 3.33 -0.83
N GLY A 166 -25.49 3.25 0.52
CA GLY A 166 -26.17 2.19 1.26
C GLY A 166 -25.27 1.12 1.87
N VAL A 167 -23.94 1.17 1.69
CA VAL A 167 -23.00 0.26 2.35
C VAL A 167 -23.03 0.46 3.86
N ARG A 168 -23.06 -0.64 4.60
CA ARG A 168 -23.03 -0.64 6.07
C ARG A 168 -21.59 -0.82 6.58
N LEU A 169 -21.27 -0.14 7.67
CA LEU A 169 -20.00 -0.32 8.39
C LEU A 169 -20.31 -0.71 9.85
N GLN A 170 -19.72 -1.80 10.31
CA GLN A 170 -19.80 -2.25 11.70
C GLN A 170 -18.38 -2.30 12.28
N ARG A 171 -18.16 -1.42 13.29
CA ARG A 171 -16.91 -1.30 14.02
C ARG A 171 -16.89 -2.23 15.25
N ALA A 172 -15.72 -2.37 15.89
CA ALA A 172 -15.50 -3.23 17.05
C ALA A 172 -16.02 -4.66 16.82
N SER A 173 -15.90 -5.17 15.58
CA SER A 173 -16.49 -6.42 15.12
C SER A 173 -15.45 -7.34 14.49
N PRO A 174 -14.43 -7.78 15.27
CA PRO A 174 -13.47 -8.73 14.77
C PRO A 174 -14.16 -10.02 14.32
N VAL A 175 -13.81 -10.51 13.12
CA VAL A 175 -14.22 -11.82 12.65
C VAL A 175 -13.49 -12.89 13.46
N THR A 176 -14.24 -13.88 13.97
CA THR A 176 -13.72 -14.94 14.84
C THR A 176 -13.82 -16.33 14.21
N ALA A 177 -14.71 -16.51 13.22
CA ALA A 177 -14.85 -17.75 12.47
C ALA A 177 -15.60 -17.51 11.15
N PHE A 178 -15.62 -18.52 10.30
CA PHE A 178 -16.42 -18.54 9.08
C PHE A 178 -17.42 -19.67 9.11
N ALA A 179 -18.66 -19.39 8.67
CA ALA A 179 -19.64 -20.40 8.37
C ALA A 179 -19.48 -20.80 6.89
N HIS A 180 -19.20 -22.08 6.63
CA HIS A 180 -19.11 -22.63 5.27
C HIS A 180 -19.65 -24.06 5.24
N ALA A 181 -20.11 -24.50 4.08
CA ALA A 181 -20.57 -25.86 3.84
C ALA A 181 -20.20 -26.26 2.41
N ASP A 182 -19.75 -27.50 2.22
CA ASP A 182 -19.39 -28.06 0.91
C ASP A 182 -18.41 -27.19 0.10
N GLY A 183 -17.44 -26.56 0.79
CA GLY A 183 -16.46 -25.67 0.15
C GLY A 183 -17.04 -24.32 -0.30
N VAL A 184 -18.18 -23.89 0.26
CA VAL A 184 -18.84 -22.62 -0.09
C VAL A 184 -19.08 -21.78 1.17
N ILE A 185 -18.71 -20.50 1.14
CA ILE A 185 -19.00 -19.52 2.19
C ILE A 185 -20.52 -19.40 2.40
N ARG A 186 -20.94 -19.29 3.66
CA ARG A 186 -22.32 -19.03 4.09
C ARG A 186 -22.43 -17.83 5.03
N GLY A 187 -21.32 -17.38 5.59
CA GLY A 187 -21.30 -16.26 6.51
C GLY A 187 -20.02 -16.15 7.32
N VAL A 188 -20.01 -15.20 8.22
CA VAL A 188 -18.93 -14.98 9.20
C VAL A 188 -19.49 -14.85 10.61
N GLU A 189 -18.71 -15.29 11.60
CA GLU A 189 -18.97 -15.06 13.00
C GLU A 189 -18.12 -13.88 13.49
N THR A 190 -18.70 -13.02 14.27
CA THR A 190 -18.02 -11.89 14.92
C THR A 190 -18.31 -11.89 16.42
N THR A 191 -17.58 -11.08 17.17
CA THR A 191 -17.88 -10.85 18.60
C THR A 191 -19.24 -10.18 18.84
N GLN A 192 -19.87 -9.64 17.80
CA GLN A 192 -21.18 -8.99 17.87
C GLN A 192 -22.31 -9.84 17.27
N GLY A 193 -22.02 -11.08 16.85
CA GLY A 193 -23.00 -12.01 16.28
C GLY A 193 -22.63 -12.47 14.88
N SER A 194 -23.51 -13.31 14.32
CA SER A 194 -23.33 -13.94 13.01
C SER A 194 -23.87 -13.07 11.89
N VAL A 195 -23.19 -13.05 10.76
CA VAL A 195 -23.60 -12.40 9.51
C VAL A 195 -23.64 -13.42 8.40
N SER A 196 -24.81 -13.67 7.81
CA SER A 196 -24.92 -14.52 6.62
C SER A 196 -24.49 -13.75 5.37
N CYS A 197 -23.71 -14.39 4.48
CA CYS A 197 -23.28 -13.78 3.23
C CYS A 197 -22.95 -14.84 2.17
N GLU A 198 -22.93 -14.40 0.89
CA GLU A 198 -22.54 -15.24 -0.24
C GLU A 198 -21.06 -15.04 -0.60
N THR A 199 -20.54 -13.87 -0.31
CA THR A 199 -19.13 -13.50 -0.63
C THR A 199 -18.48 -12.80 0.56
N VAL A 200 -17.24 -13.22 0.84
CA VAL A 200 -16.36 -12.55 1.80
C VAL A 200 -15.11 -12.07 1.07
N VAL A 201 -14.72 -10.82 1.31
CA VAL A 201 -13.46 -10.24 0.84
C VAL A 201 -12.53 -10.05 2.04
N ASN A 202 -11.38 -10.72 2.03
CA ASN A 202 -10.33 -10.53 3.03
C ASN A 202 -9.42 -9.37 2.62
N SER A 203 -9.71 -8.19 3.17
CA SER A 203 -8.89 -6.97 3.07
C SER A 203 -8.38 -6.51 4.43
N ALA A 204 -8.09 -7.50 5.30
CA ALA A 204 -7.71 -7.28 6.70
C ALA A 204 -6.26 -6.77 6.88
N GLY A 205 -5.58 -6.40 5.79
CA GLY A 205 -4.22 -5.87 5.83
C GLY A 205 -3.25 -6.82 6.52
N PRO A 206 -2.46 -6.36 7.50
CA PRO A 206 -1.49 -7.19 8.22
C PRO A 206 -2.09 -8.43 8.90
N ALA A 207 -3.41 -8.42 9.18
CA ALA A 207 -4.11 -9.56 9.77
C ALA A 207 -4.66 -10.55 8.74
N ALA A 208 -4.46 -10.33 7.43
CA ALA A 208 -5.10 -11.14 6.39
C ALA A 208 -4.72 -12.63 6.47
N GLY A 209 -3.46 -12.96 6.74
CA GLY A 209 -3.04 -14.35 6.95
C GLY A 209 -3.73 -15.01 8.15
N ALA A 210 -3.84 -14.29 9.28
CA ALA A 210 -4.55 -14.78 10.45
C ALA A 210 -6.06 -14.96 10.20
N VAL A 211 -6.68 -14.06 9.43
CA VAL A 211 -8.09 -14.17 9.03
C VAL A 211 -8.31 -15.38 8.13
N ALA A 212 -7.43 -15.62 7.15
CA ALA A 212 -7.51 -16.80 6.28
C ALA A 212 -7.35 -18.11 7.06
N ALA A 213 -6.48 -18.13 8.08
CA ALA A 213 -6.30 -19.30 8.93
C ALA A 213 -7.55 -19.69 9.73
N LEU A 214 -8.48 -18.76 10.02
CA LEU A 214 -9.76 -19.06 10.68
C LEU A 214 -10.66 -20.00 9.86
N VAL A 215 -10.43 -20.10 8.56
CA VAL A 215 -11.15 -21.01 7.65
C VAL A 215 -10.24 -22.07 7.05
N GLY A 216 -9.04 -22.28 7.65
CA GLY A 216 -8.09 -23.31 7.24
C GLY A 216 -7.33 -23.02 5.93
N LEU A 217 -7.32 -21.78 5.48
CA LEU A 217 -6.56 -21.37 4.29
C LEU A 217 -5.17 -20.88 4.68
N ASP A 218 -4.17 -21.27 3.90
CA ASP A 218 -2.79 -20.77 4.02
C ASP A 218 -2.63 -19.56 3.08
N LEU A 219 -2.60 -18.38 3.67
CA LEU A 219 -2.38 -17.12 2.97
C LEU A 219 -1.04 -16.52 3.43
N PRO A 220 0.01 -16.50 2.59
CA PRO A 220 1.35 -16.11 2.98
C PRO A 220 1.50 -14.59 3.09
N VAL A 221 0.76 -13.98 3.99
CA VAL A 221 0.77 -12.56 4.32
C VAL A 221 1.18 -12.39 5.77
N LEU A 222 2.34 -11.78 6.00
CA LEU A 222 2.90 -11.60 7.33
C LEU A 222 3.09 -10.12 7.68
N PRO A 223 2.80 -9.72 8.93
CA PRO A 223 3.01 -8.35 9.40
C PRO A 223 4.49 -8.08 9.74
N TYR A 224 5.01 -6.95 9.27
CA TYR A 224 6.35 -6.47 9.61
C TYR A 224 6.32 -4.99 9.96
N ARG A 225 6.92 -4.62 11.08
CA ARG A 225 7.02 -3.23 11.53
C ARG A 225 7.87 -2.40 10.57
N ARG A 226 7.41 -1.17 10.34
CA ARG A 226 8.12 -0.13 9.60
C ARG A 226 8.07 1.16 10.41
N ASN A 227 9.24 1.72 10.68
CA ASN A 227 9.38 2.92 11.50
C ASN A 227 9.47 4.16 10.62
N ILE A 228 8.82 5.22 11.06
CA ILE A 228 8.91 6.56 10.49
C ILE A 228 9.47 7.49 11.57
N TYR A 229 10.54 8.16 11.23
CA TYR A 229 11.18 9.16 12.08
C TYR A 229 10.97 10.55 11.50
N MET A 230 10.73 11.50 12.39
CA MET A 230 10.47 12.89 12.02
C MET A 230 11.54 13.81 12.60
N THR A 231 12.01 14.75 11.79
CA THR A 231 12.83 15.83 12.30
C THR A 231 11.97 16.92 12.94
N THR A 232 12.57 17.74 13.80
CA THR A 232 12.04 19.08 14.08
C THR A 232 12.00 19.90 12.78
N PRO A 233 11.34 21.08 12.73
CA PRO A 233 11.33 21.92 11.53
C PRO A 233 12.74 22.12 10.98
N PHE A 234 12.91 21.84 9.68
CA PHE A 234 14.20 21.81 9.00
C PHE A 234 14.27 22.81 7.83
N PRO A 235 14.58 24.11 8.11
CA PRO A 235 14.58 25.17 7.12
C PRO A 235 15.72 25.09 6.11
N GLN A 236 16.75 24.26 6.36
CA GLN A 236 17.88 24.04 5.44
C GLN A 236 17.45 23.43 4.10
N ILE A 237 16.29 22.76 4.08
CA ILE A 237 15.60 22.34 2.85
C ILE A 237 14.29 23.12 2.77
N PRO A 238 14.30 24.34 2.16
CA PRO A 238 13.13 25.25 2.23
C PRO A 238 11.97 24.87 1.32
N GLY A 239 12.26 24.18 0.22
CA GLY A 239 11.27 23.80 -0.79
C GLY A 239 10.80 22.35 -0.67
N PRO A 240 9.78 21.96 -1.47
CA PRO A 240 9.42 20.56 -1.62
C PRO A 240 10.56 19.79 -2.28
N ILE A 241 10.76 18.56 -1.85
CA ILE A 241 11.67 17.59 -2.48
C ILE A 241 10.86 16.35 -2.89
N PRO A 242 11.24 15.65 -3.98
CA PRO A 242 10.65 14.36 -4.30
C PRO A 242 10.81 13.40 -3.13
N LEU A 243 9.92 12.41 -3.00
CA LEU A 243 10.22 11.29 -2.14
C LEU A 243 11.45 10.59 -2.70
N THR A 244 12.55 10.67 -1.97
CA THR A 244 13.87 10.27 -2.40
C THR A 244 14.33 9.03 -1.68
N ILE A 245 14.80 8.04 -2.44
CA ILE A 245 15.24 6.73 -1.95
C ILE A 245 16.68 6.50 -2.37
N ASP A 246 17.52 6.21 -1.42
CA ASP A 246 18.85 5.64 -1.63
C ASP A 246 18.72 4.12 -1.73
N VAL A 247 18.77 3.59 -2.94
CA VAL A 247 18.41 2.18 -3.22
C VAL A 247 19.35 1.22 -2.50
N ALA A 248 20.64 1.53 -2.42
CA ALA A 248 21.62 0.66 -1.79
C ALA A 248 21.40 0.47 -0.28
N SER A 249 21.01 1.54 0.41
CA SER A 249 20.79 1.49 1.86
C SER A 249 19.32 1.21 2.23
N GLY A 250 18.38 1.45 1.30
CA GLY A 250 16.93 1.46 1.55
C GLY A 250 16.45 2.66 2.35
N PHE A 251 17.31 3.67 2.59
CA PHE A 251 16.93 4.91 3.25
C PHE A 251 16.03 5.73 2.33
N PHE A 252 14.95 6.29 2.88
CA PHE A 252 14.09 7.21 2.17
C PHE A 252 13.76 8.44 3.00
N MET A 253 13.49 9.54 2.32
CA MET A 253 13.02 10.77 2.95
C MET A 253 12.12 11.59 2.03
N ARG A 254 11.28 12.43 2.62
CA ARG A 254 10.50 13.49 1.98
C ARG A 254 10.22 14.63 2.94
N LYS A 255 9.76 15.75 2.42
CA LYS A 255 9.19 16.81 3.28
C LYS A 255 7.84 16.36 3.83
N GLU A 256 7.63 16.69 5.11
CA GLU A 256 6.33 16.65 5.77
C GLU A 256 6.10 17.98 6.47
N GLY A 257 5.34 18.87 5.84
CA GLY A 257 5.23 20.25 6.28
C GLY A 257 6.60 20.95 6.35
N ALA A 258 6.97 21.44 7.52
CA ALA A 258 8.28 22.07 7.77
C ALA A 258 9.40 21.06 8.09
N SER A 259 9.07 19.79 8.36
CA SER A 259 9.97 18.74 8.82
C SER A 259 10.40 17.79 7.69
N ILE A 260 11.32 16.89 7.98
CA ILE A 260 11.67 15.75 7.12
C ILE A 260 11.09 14.49 7.77
N LEU A 261 10.33 13.74 6.98
CA LEU A 261 9.96 12.37 7.25
C LEU A 261 11.01 11.46 6.65
N MET A 262 11.51 10.50 7.43
CA MET A 262 12.53 9.55 6.98
C MET A 262 12.31 8.16 7.55
N GLY A 263 12.85 7.17 6.88
CA GLY A 263 12.81 5.79 7.30
C GLY A 263 13.74 4.89 6.51
N LYS A 264 13.83 3.65 6.95
CA LYS A 264 14.56 2.56 6.31
C LYS A 264 13.98 1.25 6.81
N SER A 265 13.76 0.31 5.89
CA SER A 265 13.30 -1.04 6.25
C SER A 265 14.38 -1.82 6.99
N ASN A 266 14.01 -2.48 8.10
CA ASN A 266 14.86 -3.45 8.78
C ASN A 266 14.58 -4.84 8.19
N SER A 267 15.55 -5.41 7.48
CA SER A 267 15.44 -6.75 6.90
C SER A 267 15.47 -7.87 7.95
N ALA A 268 15.98 -7.59 9.15
CA ALA A 268 16.02 -8.51 10.28
C ALA A 268 14.81 -8.37 11.23
N GLU A 269 13.87 -7.46 10.93
CA GLU A 269 12.66 -7.28 11.72
C GLU A 269 11.87 -8.59 11.80
N PRO A 270 11.55 -9.10 13.00
CA PRO A 270 10.71 -10.29 13.13
C PRO A 270 9.25 -9.98 12.76
N SER A 271 8.58 -10.97 12.16
CA SER A 271 7.14 -10.84 11.91
C SER A 271 6.39 -10.72 13.25
N SER A 272 5.66 -9.64 13.42
CA SER A 272 4.87 -9.36 14.62
C SER A 272 3.85 -8.25 14.38
N TYR A 273 2.89 -8.11 15.31
CA TYR A 273 1.95 -6.99 15.33
C TYR A 273 2.45 -5.79 16.17
N ASN A 274 3.74 -5.75 16.50
CA ASN A 274 4.32 -4.64 17.25
C ASN A 274 4.33 -3.36 16.40
N GLN A 275 3.77 -2.26 16.93
CA GLN A 275 3.70 -0.95 16.31
C GLN A 275 4.34 0.14 17.19
N THR A 276 5.17 -0.24 18.15
CA THR A 276 5.98 0.73 18.90
C THR A 276 7.20 1.14 18.08
N VAL A 277 7.59 2.42 18.16
CA VAL A 277 8.79 2.92 17.48
C VAL A 277 10.03 2.18 17.99
N ASP A 278 10.87 1.75 17.07
CA ASP A 278 12.14 1.10 17.37
C ASP A 278 13.24 2.15 17.43
N TRP A 279 13.60 2.54 18.64
CA TRP A 279 14.66 3.55 18.85
C TRP A 279 16.05 2.99 18.63
N GLU A 280 16.26 1.67 18.77
CA GLU A 280 17.55 1.04 18.48
C GLU A 280 17.84 1.02 16.97
N TRP A 281 16.79 0.92 16.14
CA TRP A 281 16.91 0.97 14.68
C TRP A 281 17.20 2.37 14.14
N LEU A 282 16.97 3.43 14.93
CA LEU A 282 17.21 4.81 14.55
C LEU A 282 18.67 5.05 14.13
N ASP A 283 19.63 4.46 14.83
CA ASP A 283 21.05 4.62 14.51
C ASP A 283 21.36 4.16 13.08
N ALA A 284 20.82 3.01 12.66
CA ALA A 284 20.99 2.50 11.29
C ALA A 284 20.31 3.38 10.23
N VAL A 285 19.21 4.04 10.59
CA VAL A 285 18.54 5.02 9.73
C VAL A 285 19.38 6.29 9.59
N LEU A 286 19.90 6.81 10.70
CA LEU A 286 20.74 7.99 10.72
C LEU A 286 22.06 7.77 9.97
N ASP A 287 22.73 6.63 10.17
CA ASP A 287 23.97 6.30 9.46
C ASP A 287 23.76 6.33 7.94
N SER A 288 22.66 5.74 7.46
CA SER A 288 22.32 5.75 6.03
C SER A 288 21.92 7.14 5.54
N GLY A 289 21.11 7.85 6.32
CA GLY A 289 20.67 9.20 6.00
C GLY A 289 21.79 10.20 5.93
N LEU A 290 22.68 10.22 6.92
CA LEU A 290 23.85 11.12 6.99
C LEU A 290 24.90 10.76 5.92
N HIS A 291 25.03 9.49 5.57
CA HIS A 291 25.88 9.08 4.46
C HIS A 291 25.44 9.72 3.14
N ARG A 292 24.16 9.64 2.80
CA ARG A 292 23.62 10.16 1.54
C ARG A 292 23.32 11.66 1.58
N PHE A 293 22.84 12.14 2.72
CA PHE A 293 22.41 13.53 2.92
C PHE A 293 23.08 14.15 4.15
N PRO A 294 24.39 14.52 4.07
CA PRO A 294 25.14 15.09 5.21
C PRO A 294 24.48 16.31 5.84
N ILE A 295 23.65 17.04 5.10
CA ILE A 295 22.89 18.19 5.60
C ILE A 295 21.98 17.84 6.78
N LEU A 296 21.55 16.57 6.90
CA LEU A 296 20.69 16.07 7.99
C LEU A 296 21.41 16.07 9.36
N GLU A 297 22.76 16.21 9.41
CA GLU A 297 23.50 16.38 10.67
C GLU A 297 23.01 17.60 11.48
N GLN A 298 22.41 18.57 10.80
CA GLN A 298 21.87 19.78 11.41
C GLN A 298 20.42 19.60 11.90
N ALA A 299 19.81 18.43 11.69
CA ALA A 299 18.42 18.18 12.05
C ALA A 299 18.29 17.71 13.50
N GLY A 300 17.30 18.23 14.22
CA GLY A 300 16.88 17.66 15.49
C GLY A 300 15.80 16.59 15.26
N LEU A 301 15.67 15.65 16.19
CA LEU A 301 14.62 14.62 16.16
C LEU A 301 13.36 15.11 16.89
N ALA A 302 12.20 14.91 16.29
CA ALA A 302 10.88 15.18 16.90
C ALA A 302 10.26 13.84 17.39
N GLU A 303 10.75 13.30 18.50
CA GLU A 303 10.40 11.97 19.01
C GLU A 303 8.87 11.74 19.12
N SER A 304 8.13 12.74 19.60
CA SER A 304 6.67 12.66 19.76
C SER A 304 5.91 12.61 18.44
N GLN A 305 6.56 12.89 17.33
CA GLN A 305 6.00 12.82 15.97
C GLN A 305 6.45 11.58 15.20
N CYS A 306 7.26 10.72 15.80
CA CYS A 306 7.67 9.46 15.21
C CYS A 306 6.59 8.40 15.43
N TRP A 307 6.44 7.49 14.46
CA TRP A 307 5.49 6.39 14.57
C TRP A 307 5.98 5.12 13.89
N ALA A 308 5.31 4.01 14.16
CA ALA A 308 5.50 2.78 13.44
C ALA A 308 4.17 2.27 12.88
N GLY A 309 4.22 1.67 11.70
CA GLY A 309 3.12 0.97 11.04
C GLY A 309 3.51 -0.46 10.72
N LEU A 310 2.58 -1.20 10.11
CA LEU A 310 2.83 -2.57 9.66
C LEU A 310 2.74 -2.65 8.14
N TYR A 311 3.74 -3.26 7.52
CA TYR A 311 3.60 -3.79 6.17
C TYR A 311 3.01 -5.19 6.24
N GLU A 312 2.20 -5.52 5.27
CA GLU A 312 1.62 -6.84 5.00
C GLU A 312 2.41 -7.51 3.87
N ILE A 313 3.46 -8.25 4.22
CA ILE A 313 4.45 -8.73 3.25
C ILE A 313 4.09 -10.12 2.75
N THR A 314 4.13 -10.29 1.43
CA THR A 314 4.07 -11.56 0.70
C THR A 314 5.49 -12.01 0.30
N PRO A 315 5.72 -13.30 -0.01
CA PRO A 315 7.06 -13.80 -0.37
C PRO A 315 7.67 -13.14 -1.61
N ASP A 316 6.84 -12.61 -2.51
CA ASP A 316 7.26 -11.98 -3.78
C ASP A 316 6.99 -10.48 -3.83
N HIS A 317 6.56 -9.90 -2.72
CA HIS A 317 6.22 -8.48 -2.57
C HIS A 317 5.09 -7.98 -3.50
N ASN A 318 4.29 -8.88 -4.06
CA ASN A 318 3.10 -8.52 -4.85
C ASN A 318 1.82 -8.81 -4.06
N PRO A 319 0.74 -8.03 -4.26
CA PRO A 319 -0.53 -8.31 -3.62
C PRO A 319 -1.12 -9.65 -4.06
N ILE A 320 -2.01 -10.20 -3.24
CA ILE A 320 -2.81 -11.36 -3.57
C ILE A 320 -4.22 -10.86 -3.84
N LEU A 321 -4.68 -11.01 -5.09
CA LEU A 321 -5.96 -10.50 -5.55
C LEU A 321 -6.80 -11.60 -6.22
N GLY A 322 -8.08 -11.64 -5.88
CA GLY A 322 -9.07 -12.46 -6.57
C GLY A 322 -9.57 -13.67 -5.78
N ARG A 323 -10.35 -14.53 -6.44
CA ARG A 323 -11.02 -15.69 -5.83
C ARG A 323 -10.01 -16.71 -5.33
N HIS A 324 -10.26 -17.23 -4.14
CA HIS A 324 -9.45 -18.31 -3.57
C HIS A 324 -9.94 -19.66 -4.13
N PRO A 325 -9.05 -20.50 -4.71
CA PRO A 325 -9.48 -21.72 -5.41
C PRO A 325 -10.08 -22.80 -4.49
N ALA A 326 -9.69 -22.81 -3.22
CA ALA A 326 -10.13 -23.83 -2.26
C ALA A 326 -11.48 -23.51 -1.60
N LEU A 327 -12.02 -22.29 -1.71
CA LEU A 327 -13.23 -21.89 -1.00
C LEU A 327 -14.06 -20.92 -1.85
N SER A 328 -15.16 -21.40 -2.39
CA SER A 328 -16.08 -20.59 -3.17
C SER A 328 -16.72 -19.49 -2.32
N GLY A 329 -16.79 -18.28 -2.87
CA GLY A 329 -17.26 -17.10 -2.15
C GLY A 329 -16.20 -16.40 -1.30
N TYR A 330 -14.97 -16.91 -1.24
CA TYR A 330 -13.86 -16.24 -0.57
C TYR A 330 -12.92 -15.56 -1.58
N ILE A 331 -12.60 -14.30 -1.31
CA ILE A 331 -11.77 -13.43 -2.18
C ILE A 331 -10.65 -12.82 -1.35
N ASP A 332 -9.44 -12.88 -1.88
CA ASP A 332 -8.27 -12.22 -1.30
C ASP A 332 -8.06 -10.83 -1.91
N ALA A 333 -7.77 -9.85 -1.08
CA ALA A 333 -7.37 -8.49 -1.45
C ALA A 333 -6.40 -7.92 -0.41
N SER A 334 -5.18 -8.48 -0.35
CA SER A 334 -4.21 -8.22 0.73
C SER A 334 -2.77 -8.44 0.27
N GLY A 335 -1.81 -8.21 1.16
CA GLY A 335 -0.40 -8.51 0.90
C GLY A 335 0.31 -7.47 0.02
N PHE A 336 -0.08 -6.21 0.11
CA PHE A 336 0.45 -5.15 -0.75
C PHE A 336 1.91 -4.74 -0.47
N SER A 337 2.54 -5.28 0.55
CA SER A 337 3.98 -5.09 0.83
C SER A 337 4.43 -3.61 0.84
N GLY A 338 3.58 -2.72 1.36
CA GLY A 338 3.81 -1.28 1.40
C GLY A 338 3.22 -0.48 0.24
N HIS A 339 2.61 -1.12 -0.76
CA HIS A 339 2.08 -0.45 -1.98
C HIS A 339 0.56 -0.22 -1.95
N GLY A 340 -0.13 -0.52 -0.85
CA GLY A 340 -1.59 -0.54 -0.79
C GLY A 340 -2.26 0.76 -1.18
N ILE A 341 -1.74 1.91 -0.73
CA ILE A 341 -2.36 3.21 -1.01
C ILE A 341 -2.39 3.52 -2.51
N MET A 342 -1.28 3.28 -3.20
CA MET A 342 -1.16 3.59 -4.63
C MET A 342 -1.83 2.55 -5.54
N HIS A 343 -2.27 1.42 -5.00
CA HIS A 343 -3.01 0.38 -5.72
C HIS A 343 -4.49 0.29 -5.33
N ALA A 344 -4.92 1.01 -4.28
CA ALA A 344 -6.28 0.91 -3.76
C ALA A 344 -7.39 1.24 -4.78
N PRO A 345 -7.31 2.31 -5.58
CA PRO A 345 -8.32 2.58 -6.61
C PRO A 345 -8.48 1.44 -7.63
N ALA A 346 -7.36 0.92 -8.16
CA ALA A 346 -7.38 -0.20 -9.10
C ALA A 346 -7.91 -1.48 -8.44
N THR A 347 -7.48 -1.77 -7.21
CA THR A 347 -7.94 -2.95 -6.45
C THR A 347 -9.45 -2.91 -6.24
N GLY A 348 -10.02 -1.75 -5.89
CA GLY A 348 -11.46 -1.59 -5.72
C GLY A 348 -12.23 -1.94 -6.99
N LEU A 349 -11.80 -1.42 -8.14
CA LEU A 349 -12.38 -1.75 -9.45
C LEU A 349 -12.30 -3.25 -9.73
N LEU A 350 -11.08 -3.83 -9.64
CA LEU A 350 -10.82 -5.21 -10.05
C LEU A 350 -11.52 -6.24 -9.17
N ILE A 351 -11.62 -6.00 -7.86
CA ILE A 351 -12.37 -6.88 -6.96
C ILE A 351 -13.89 -6.73 -7.17
N ALA A 352 -14.38 -5.53 -7.50
CA ALA A 352 -15.76 -5.37 -7.89
C ALA A 352 -16.08 -6.13 -9.20
N GLU A 353 -15.18 -6.14 -10.18
CA GLU A 353 -15.30 -6.98 -11.38
C GLU A 353 -15.27 -8.48 -11.07
N GLU A 354 -14.36 -8.93 -10.19
CA GLU A 354 -14.31 -10.33 -9.73
C GLU A 354 -15.65 -10.77 -9.12
N ILE A 355 -16.30 -9.89 -8.37
CA ILE A 355 -17.56 -10.22 -7.70
C ILE A 355 -18.76 -10.19 -8.68
N LEU A 356 -18.88 -9.11 -9.45
CA LEU A 356 -20.06 -8.82 -10.26
C LEU A 356 -20.02 -9.44 -11.65
N ASP A 357 -18.82 -9.54 -12.26
CA ASP A 357 -18.63 -10.04 -13.63
C ASP A 357 -18.01 -11.45 -13.65
N GLY A 358 -17.64 -11.98 -12.47
CA GLY A 358 -17.02 -13.29 -12.32
C GLY A 358 -15.50 -13.30 -12.51
N ARG A 359 -14.91 -12.22 -13.03
CA ARG A 359 -13.47 -12.05 -13.23
C ARG A 359 -13.07 -10.57 -13.36
N ALA A 360 -11.86 -10.22 -12.93
CA ALA A 360 -11.25 -8.95 -13.29
C ALA A 360 -10.93 -8.92 -14.79
N HIS A 361 -11.20 -7.80 -15.45
CA HIS A 361 -11.03 -7.66 -16.91
C HIS A 361 -10.39 -6.32 -17.33
N SER A 362 -10.46 -5.27 -16.50
CA SER A 362 -9.86 -3.97 -16.80
C SER A 362 -8.33 -4.01 -16.76
N ILE A 363 -7.76 -4.81 -15.88
CA ILE A 363 -6.33 -5.13 -15.82
C ILE A 363 -6.22 -6.63 -15.54
N ASN A 364 -5.34 -7.32 -16.26
CA ASN A 364 -5.09 -8.73 -15.98
C ASN A 364 -4.34 -8.89 -14.65
N ILE A 365 -4.93 -9.65 -13.71
CA ILE A 365 -4.37 -9.96 -12.39
C ILE A 365 -4.01 -11.42 -12.20
N ASP A 366 -3.90 -12.22 -13.26
CA ASP A 366 -3.65 -13.66 -13.14
C ASP A 366 -2.32 -13.95 -12.41
N GLU A 367 -1.30 -13.13 -12.61
CA GLU A 367 -0.03 -13.22 -11.90
C GLU A 367 -0.09 -12.75 -10.42
N LEU A 368 -1.21 -12.17 -9.98
CA LEU A 368 -1.46 -11.76 -8.60
C LEU A 368 -2.35 -12.74 -7.83
N ARG A 369 -2.81 -13.81 -8.47
CA ARG A 369 -3.63 -14.82 -7.79
C ARG A 369 -2.79 -15.67 -6.83
N ILE A 370 -3.40 -16.16 -5.77
CA ILE A 370 -2.75 -17.00 -4.75
C ILE A 370 -2.07 -18.26 -5.37
N THR A 371 -2.60 -18.77 -6.47
CA THR A 371 -2.10 -19.96 -7.17
C THR A 371 -0.68 -19.82 -7.70
N ARG A 372 -0.14 -18.59 -7.84
CA ARG A 372 1.23 -18.35 -8.29
C ARG A 372 2.30 -18.95 -7.36
N PHE A 373 2.00 -19.05 -6.08
CA PHE A 373 2.93 -19.65 -5.11
C PHE A 373 3.04 -21.17 -5.26
N ALA A 374 1.96 -21.85 -5.60
CA ALA A 374 1.97 -23.28 -5.86
C ALA A 374 2.72 -23.64 -7.18
N ALA A 375 2.68 -22.73 -8.15
CA ALA A 375 3.36 -22.93 -9.43
C ALA A 375 4.87 -22.68 -9.40
N GLY A 376 5.41 -22.10 -8.31
CA GLY A 376 6.83 -21.78 -8.15
C GLY A 376 7.35 -20.66 -9.09
N ASN A 377 6.46 -19.96 -9.76
CA ASN A 377 6.77 -18.93 -10.77
C ASN A 377 6.35 -17.52 -10.35
N ALA A 378 6.28 -17.26 -9.04
CA ALA A 378 5.88 -15.95 -8.55
C ALA A 378 6.91 -14.88 -8.97
N PRO A 379 6.53 -13.87 -9.78
CA PRO A 379 7.45 -12.81 -10.19
C PRO A 379 7.70 -11.89 -8.99
N VAL A 380 8.95 -11.78 -8.56
CA VAL A 380 9.32 -10.92 -7.42
C VAL A 380 9.35 -9.46 -7.87
N GLU A 381 8.61 -8.58 -7.17
CA GLU A 381 8.76 -7.13 -7.36
C GLU A 381 10.12 -6.68 -6.81
N LYS A 382 10.91 -6.01 -7.65
CA LYS A 382 12.30 -5.64 -7.34
C LYS A 382 12.45 -4.20 -6.84
N ASN A 383 11.47 -3.35 -7.12
CA ASN A 383 11.47 -1.95 -6.67
C ASN A 383 10.72 -1.83 -5.34
N ILE A 384 11.23 -2.50 -4.30
CA ILE A 384 10.71 -2.45 -2.93
C ILE A 384 11.56 -1.52 -2.06
N ILE A 385 10.97 -0.98 -0.99
CA ILE A 385 11.58 -0.05 -0.04
C ILE A 385 11.49 -0.61 1.37
#